data_f5794534fa2a092752c8492b9fc1a115
#
_entry.id   f5794534fa2a092752c8492b9fc1a115
#
_cell.length_a   1.000
_cell.length_b   1.000
_cell.length_c   1.000
_cell.angle_alpha   90.00
_cell.angle_beta   90.00
_cell.angle_gamma   90.00
#
_symmetry.space_group_name_H-M   'P 1'
#
loop_
_entity.id
_entity.type
_entity.pdbx_description
1 polymer ?
#
loop_
_entity_poly.entity_id
_entity_poly.type
_entity_poly.pdbx_seq_one_letter_code
_entity_poly.pdbx_strand_id
1 'polypeptide(L)'
;MAGSQDDQGKTEKPTPGKLDELRKRGQTNLSRELTTAGSLLVAALLLNWTGGWLGESLANAIRHGLNVNLESHAAGSGTVHGAVREVLGVLSYVAAPVVMLMLVFVVAVLIFGYGQIGFRYSSEAVGIKFEKLNPVSNMKRVFNMQAIVRAAFAAVKLGILGIVLWLVLRTRWGDLLVLSDQSLADGVGVIVDITFTVLLWVAAIVMLLAIIDVAYQRFDFEKRNMMSKREVDDERKRSEGDPLMRSRLRQARSELMKHRMMEAIPKADVIITNPTHFSVALRYDRNRNAAPEVLAKGMNDVAMRIRELAREHDIPMLEDPPLARALFRAVKVGQEIPARFYEAAATVLSHIYRLKDRVA
;
A
#
# COMPACT_ATOMS: atom_id res chain seq x y z
N MET A 1 36.17 -6.78 1.13
CA MET A 1 35.86 -7.19 2.52
C MET A 1 35.36 -5.97 3.33
N ALA A 2 34.15 -5.52 3.06
CA ALA A 2 33.55 -4.36 3.78
C ALA A 2 32.08 -4.63 4.20
N GLY A 3 31.71 -5.88 4.42
CA GLY A 3 30.32 -6.28 4.68
C GLY A 3 30.01 -6.85 6.08
N SER A 4 31.01 -7.00 6.97
CA SER A 4 30.80 -7.77 8.20
C SER A 4 30.68 -6.97 9.51
N GLN A 5 30.92 -5.67 9.49
CA GLN A 5 30.80 -4.83 10.70
C GLN A 5 29.42 -4.15 10.84
N ASP A 6 28.66 -4.03 9.76
CA ASP A 6 27.33 -3.37 9.77
C ASP A 6 26.18 -4.29 10.22
N ASP A 7 26.37 -5.60 10.16
CA ASP A 7 25.29 -6.57 10.49
C ASP A 7 25.09 -6.77 12.01
N GLN A 8 26.08 -6.46 12.85
CA GLN A 8 25.95 -6.62 14.32
C GLN A 8 25.08 -5.53 15.00
N GLY A 9 24.67 -4.50 14.26
CA GLY A 9 23.84 -3.41 14.78
C GLY A 9 22.38 -3.41 14.32
N LYS A 10 21.97 -4.36 13.47
CA LYS A 10 20.61 -4.40 12.90
C LYS A 10 19.65 -5.17 13.79
N THR A 11 19.07 -4.48 14.77
CA THR A 11 18.16 -5.07 15.79
C THR A 11 16.71 -4.58 15.64
N GLU A 12 16.49 -3.53 14.87
CA GLU A 12 15.16 -2.92 14.73
C GLU A 12 14.41 -3.51 13.52
N LYS A 13 13.10 -3.66 13.66
CA LYS A 13 12.23 -4.11 12.55
C LYS A 13 12.20 -3.08 11.43
N PRO A 14 12.05 -3.51 10.17
CA PRO A 14 11.94 -2.58 9.04
C PRO A 14 10.73 -1.66 9.20
N THR A 15 10.96 -0.38 8.98
CA THR A 15 9.91 0.64 9.00
C THR A 15 8.96 0.49 7.80
N PRO A 16 7.72 1.03 7.87
CA PRO A 16 6.80 1.04 6.72
C PRO A 16 7.41 1.66 5.46
N GLY A 17 8.20 2.73 5.60
CA GLY A 17 8.88 3.39 4.48
C GLY A 17 9.92 2.49 3.83
N LYS A 18 10.73 1.78 4.63
CA LYS A 18 11.68 0.78 4.12
C LYS A 18 10.99 -0.35 3.37
N LEU A 19 9.87 -0.85 3.91
CA LEU A 19 9.07 -1.88 3.25
C LEU A 19 8.50 -1.39 1.92
N ASP A 20 8.05 -0.13 1.83
CA ASP A 20 7.57 0.45 0.58
C ASP A 20 8.70 0.66 -0.44
N GLU A 21 9.90 1.04 0.01
CA GLU A 21 11.09 1.12 -0.85
C GLU A 21 11.47 -0.25 -1.42
N LEU A 22 11.49 -1.30 -0.58
CA LEU A 22 11.76 -2.68 -1.01
C LEU A 22 10.73 -3.15 -2.04
N ARG A 23 9.45 -2.84 -1.82
CA ARG A 23 8.36 -3.14 -2.76
C ARG A 23 8.54 -2.42 -4.11
N LYS A 24 8.93 -1.13 -4.10
CA LYS A 24 9.24 -0.37 -5.32
C LYS A 24 10.38 -0.99 -6.11
N ARG A 25 11.37 -1.56 -5.42
CA ARG A 25 12.49 -2.30 -6.04
C ARG A 25 12.11 -3.72 -6.50
N GLY A 26 10.85 -4.13 -6.34
CA GLY A 26 10.35 -5.46 -6.70
C GLY A 26 10.77 -6.57 -5.71
N GLN A 27 11.27 -6.20 -4.52
CA GLN A 27 11.58 -7.15 -3.45
C GLN A 27 10.34 -7.32 -2.58
N THR A 28 9.57 -8.36 -2.88
CA THR A 28 8.32 -8.67 -2.18
C THR A 28 8.42 -10.02 -1.48
N ASN A 29 7.65 -10.18 -0.40
CA ASN A 29 7.50 -11.46 0.29
C ASN A 29 6.42 -12.30 -0.39
N LEU A 30 6.70 -12.78 -1.62
CA LEU A 30 5.81 -13.67 -2.38
C LEU A 30 6.21 -15.12 -2.13
N SER A 31 5.36 -15.91 -1.51
CA SER A 31 5.52 -17.36 -1.49
C SER A 31 4.98 -17.98 -2.77
N ARG A 32 5.89 -18.48 -3.60
CA ARG A 32 5.54 -19.23 -4.79
C ARG A 32 4.84 -20.54 -4.43
N GLU A 33 5.21 -21.13 -3.30
CA GLU A 33 4.63 -22.38 -2.81
C GLU A 33 3.15 -22.21 -2.46
N LEU A 34 2.76 -21.10 -1.83
CA LEU A 34 1.35 -20.80 -1.55
C LEU A 34 0.54 -20.62 -2.83
N THR A 35 1.10 -19.90 -3.83
CA THR A 35 0.43 -19.74 -5.13
C THR A 35 0.23 -21.09 -5.81
N THR A 36 1.26 -21.94 -5.84
CA THR A 36 1.19 -23.27 -6.45
C THR A 36 0.23 -24.18 -5.68
N ALA A 37 0.31 -24.22 -4.35
CA ALA A 37 -0.57 -25.02 -3.51
C ALA A 37 -2.03 -24.59 -3.64
N GLY A 38 -2.29 -23.29 -3.63
CA GLY A 38 -3.63 -22.72 -3.79
C GLY A 38 -4.23 -23.05 -5.16
N SER A 39 -3.45 -22.88 -6.24
CA SER A 39 -3.90 -23.22 -7.57
C SER A 39 -4.12 -24.73 -7.75
N LEU A 40 -3.28 -25.58 -7.15
CA LEU A 40 -3.46 -27.02 -7.15
C LEU A 40 -4.75 -27.45 -6.41
N LEU A 41 -4.98 -26.87 -5.24
CA LEU A 41 -6.20 -27.15 -4.46
C LEU A 41 -7.46 -26.73 -5.22
N VAL A 42 -7.47 -25.54 -5.82
CA VAL A 42 -8.58 -25.08 -6.66
C VAL A 42 -8.76 -25.98 -7.85
N ALA A 43 -7.70 -26.39 -8.54
CA ALA A 43 -7.78 -27.33 -9.65
C ALA A 43 -8.36 -28.68 -9.22
N ALA A 44 -7.93 -29.22 -8.06
CA ALA A 44 -8.45 -30.47 -7.53
C ALA A 44 -9.96 -30.39 -7.20
N LEU A 45 -10.38 -29.31 -6.53
CA LEU A 45 -11.79 -29.08 -6.20
C LEU A 45 -12.65 -28.89 -7.46
N LEU A 46 -12.14 -28.13 -8.44
CA LEU A 46 -12.83 -27.93 -9.71
C LEU A 46 -13.01 -29.24 -10.48
N LEU A 47 -11.93 -30.01 -10.62
CA LEU A 47 -11.99 -31.31 -11.29
C LEU A 47 -12.95 -32.26 -10.57
N ASN A 48 -12.97 -32.27 -9.25
CA ASN A 48 -13.93 -33.05 -8.47
C ASN A 48 -15.38 -32.62 -8.76
N TRP A 49 -15.63 -31.31 -8.87
CA TRP A 49 -16.97 -30.77 -9.11
C TRP A 49 -17.40 -30.91 -10.58
N THR A 50 -16.50 -30.67 -11.53
CA THR A 50 -16.81 -30.65 -12.96
C THR A 50 -16.43 -31.96 -13.66
N GLY A 51 -15.82 -32.92 -12.97
CA GLY A 51 -15.30 -34.16 -13.53
C GLY A 51 -16.37 -35.02 -14.23
N GLY A 52 -17.57 -35.10 -13.69
CA GLY A 52 -18.69 -35.78 -14.33
C GLY A 52 -19.06 -35.12 -15.66
N TRP A 53 -19.22 -33.80 -15.69
CA TRP A 53 -19.53 -33.06 -16.92
C TRP A 53 -18.39 -33.18 -17.97
N LEU A 54 -17.13 -33.13 -17.55
CA LEU A 54 -15.99 -33.33 -18.43
C LEU A 54 -15.96 -34.76 -19.00
N GLY A 55 -16.25 -35.76 -18.17
CA GLY A 55 -16.38 -37.18 -18.58
C GLY A 55 -17.48 -37.41 -19.61
N GLU A 56 -18.65 -36.87 -19.36
CA GLU A 56 -19.78 -36.93 -20.30
C GLU A 56 -19.48 -36.21 -21.63
N SER A 57 -18.85 -35.02 -21.55
CA SER A 57 -18.44 -34.25 -22.73
C SER A 57 -17.43 -35.01 -23.57
N LEU A 58 -16.48 -35.67 -22.92
CA LEU A 58 -15.46 -36.51 -23.61
C LEU A 58 -16.09 -37.77 -24.23
N ALA A 59 -16.99 -38.45 -23.49
CA ALA A 59 -17.72 -39.59 -24.00
C ALA A 59 -18.61 -39.23 -25.22
N ASN A 60 -19.27 -38.07 -25.18
CA ASN A 60 -20.08 -37.57 -26.30
C ASN A 60 -19.18 -37.19 -27.50
N ALA A 61 -18.00 -36.59 -27.27
CA ALA A 61 -17.04 -36.31 -28.32
C ALA A 61 -16.55 -37.60 -29.02
N ILE A 62 -16.26 -38.62 -28.22
CA ILE A 62 -15.83 -39.95 -28.77
C ILE A 62 -16.97 -40.59 -29.55
N ARG A 63 -18.21 -40.65 -28.99
CA ARG A 63 -19.38 -41.20 -29.68
C ARG A 63 -19.67 -40.49 -31.00
N HIS A 64 -19.61 -39.14 -30.97
CA HIS A 64 -19.83 -38.34 -32.17
C HIS A 64 -18.74 -38.63 -33.22
N GLY A 65 -17.45 -38.65 -32.84
CA GLY A 65 -16.34 -38.96 -33.75
C GLY A 65 -16.42 -40.35 -34.36
N LEU A 66 -16.86 -41.38 -33.60
CA LEU A 66 -17.08 -42.72 -34.09
C LEU A 66 -18.25 -42.83 -35.08
N ASN A 67 -19.38 -42.15 -34.76
CA ASN A 67 -20.57 -42.18 -35.64
C ASN A 67 -20.29 -41.44 -36.95
N VAL A 68 -19.60 -40.33 -36.91
CA VAL A 68 -19.23 -39.55 -38.10
C VAL A 68 -18.33 -40.38 -39.04
N ASN A 69 -17.35 -41.10 -38.52
CA ASN A 69 -16.52 -41.98 -39.36
C ASN A 69 -17.35 -43.08 -40.09
N LEU A 70 -18.38 -43.62 -39.45
CA LEU A 70 -19.25 -44.61 -40.06
C LEU A 70 -20.15 -44.02 -41.14
N GLU A 71 -20.72 -42.83 -40.90
CA GLU A 71 -21.61 -42.14 -41.86
C GLU A 71 -20.83 -41.55 -43.04
N SER A 72 -19.65 -40.99 -42.82
CA SER A 72 -18.83 -40.41 -43.88
C SER A 72 -18.27 -41.45 -44.87
N HIS A 73 -17.93 -42.66 -44.37
CA HIS A 73 -17.55 -43.79 -45.21
C HIS A 73 -18.75 -44.34 -46.01
N ALA A 74 -19.95 -44.35 -45.43
CA ALA A 74 -21.18 -44.78 -46.08
C ALA A 74 -21.66 -43.81 -47.17
N ALA A 75 -21.40 -42.48 -46.97
CA ALA A 75 -21.94 -41.42 -47.86
C ALA A 75 -20.96 -41.05 -49.01
N GLY A 76 -19.73 -41.55 -49.05
CA GLY A 76 -18.74 -41.25 -50.10
C GLY A 76 -18.30 -39.77 -50.18
N SER A 77 -18.60 -38.97 -49.17
CA SER A 77 -18.42 -37.53 -49.18
C SER A 77 -17.08 -37.06 -48.53
N GLY A 78 -15.96 -37.59 -49.03
CA GLY A 78 -14.61 -37.20 -48.54
C GLY A 78 -14.14 -35.82 -49.01
N THR A 79 -14.92 -34.75 -48.73
CA THR A 79 -14.45 -33.38 -48.97
C THR A 79 -13.69 -32.85 -47.75
N VAL A 80 -12.62 -32.10 -47.96
CA VAL A 80 -11.81 -31.46 -46.91
C VAL A 80 -12.71 -30.62 -45.99
N HIS A 81 -13.73 -29.93 -46.53
CA HIS A 81 -14.68 -29.12 -45.76
C HIS A 81 -15.57 -29.97 -44.84
N GLY A 82 -15.93 -31.19 -45.27
CA GLY A 82 -16.65 -32.14 -44.41
C GLY A 82 -15.79 -32.56 -43.21
N ALA A 83 -14.56 -33.00 -43.48
CA ALA A 83 -13.64 -33.41 -42.44
C ALA A 83 -13.34 -32.27 -41.40
N VAL A 84 -13.16 -31.06 -41.87
CA VAL A 84 -12.96 -29.91 -40.96
C VAL A 84 -14.19 -29.66 -40.07
N ARG A 85 -15.41 -29.73 -40.62
CA ARG A 85 -16.67 -29.55 -39.86
C ARG A 85 -16.81 -30.64 -38.78
N GLU A 86 -16.46 -31.86 -39.08
CA GLU A 86 -16.49 -33.01 -38.17
C GLU A 86 -15.51 -32.82 -37.00
N VAL A 87 -14.26 -32.46 -37.32
CA VAL A 87 -13.26 -32.17 -36.28
C VAL A 87 -13.71 -31.01 -35.37
N LEU A 88 -14.26 -29.92 -35.95
CA LEU A 88 -14.79 -28.83 -35.16
C LEU A 88 -16.00 -29.25 -34.31
N GLY A 89 -16.86 -30.15 -34.81
CA GLY A 89 -17.96 -30.75 -34.07
C GLY A 89 -17.48 -31.51 -32.84
N VAL A 90 -16.52 -32.43 -33.01
CA VAL A 90 -15.90 -33.15 -31.88
C VAL A 90 -15.25 -32.22 -30.88
N LEU A 91 -14.50 -31.22 -31.39
CA LEU A 91 -13.79 -30.24 -30.55
C LEU A 91 -14.78 -29.40 -29.70
N SER A 92 -15.95 -29.07 -30.26
CA SER A 92 -16.94 -28.24 -29.54
C SER A 92 -17.47 -28.89 -28.27
N TYR A 93 -17.59 -30.23 -28.21
CA TYR A 93 -18.01 -30.94 -27.00
C TYR A 93 -17.01 -30.78 -25.84
N VAL A 94 -15.71 -30.72 -26.12
CA VAL A 94 -14.65 -30.66 -25.11
C VAL A 94 -14.21 -29.22 -24.82
N ALA A 95 -14.38 -28.31 -25.77
CA ALA A 95 -13.90 -26.94 -25.67
C ALA A 95 -14.53 -26.18 -24.48
N ALA A 96 -15.84 -26.28 -24.29
CA ALA A 96 -16.55 -25.54 -23.25
C ALA A 96 -16.06 -25.90 -21.82
N PRO A 97 -16.04 -27.17 -21.39
CA PRO A 97 -15.52 -27.51 -20.06
C PRO A 97 -14.04 -27.19 -19.88
N VAL A 98 -13.21 -27.39 -20.90
CA VAL A 98 -11.77 -27.09 -20.83
C VAL A 98 -11.52 -25.58 -20.70
N VAL A 99 -12.18 -24.75 -21.49
CA VAL A 99 -12.06 -23.28 -21.41
C VAL A 99 -12.52 -22.79 -20.06
N MET A 100 -13.63 -23.32 -19.53
CA MET A 100 -14.11 -22.96 -18.19
C MET A 100 -13.08 -23.32 -17.11
N LEU A 101 -12.50 -24.50 -17.13
CA LEU A 101 -11.46 -24.93 -16.20
C LEU A 101 -10.24 -24.04 -16.28
N MET A 102 -9.76 -23.72 -17.51
CA MET A 102 -8.63 -22.82 -17.70
C MET A 102 -8.91 -21.41 -17.15
N LEU A 103 -10.09 -20.87 -17.39
CA LEU A 103 -10.48 -19.56 -16.89
C LEU A 103 -10.46 -19.50 -15.35
N VAL A 104 -11.09 -20.49 -14.70
CA VAL A 104 -11.12 -20.52 -13.23
C VAL A 104 -9.71 -20.74 -12.66
N PHE A 105 -8.90 -21.56 -13.32
CA PHE A 105 -7.50 -21.76 -12.91
C PHE A 105 -6.67 -20.46 -13.01
N VAL A 106 -6.80 -19.71 -14.10
CA VAL A 106 -6.15 -18.41 -14.26
C VAL A 106 -6.61 -17.43 -13.17
N VAL A 107 -7.92 -17.36 -12.91
CA VAL A 107 -8.45 -16.52 -11.85
C VAL A 107 -7.91 -16.92 -10.48
N ALA A 108 -7.82 -18.23 -10.19
CA ALA A 108 -7.24 -18.72 -8.95
C ALA A 108 -5.78 -18.30 -8.78
N VAL A 109 -4.95 -18.49 -9.82
CA VAL A 109 -3.54 -18.07 -9.81
C VAL A 109 -3.40 -16.57 -9.57
N LEU A 110 -4.27 -15.76 -10.20
CA LEU A 110 -4.27 -14.31 -10.00
C LEU A 110 -4.67 -13.95 -8.56
N ILE A 111 -5.70 -14.58 -8.01
CA ILE A 111 -6.14 -14.34 -6.62
C ILE A 111 -5.03 -14.71 -5.63
N PHE A 112 -4.42 -15.88 -5.74
CA PHE A 112 -3.35 -16.30 -4.83
C PHE A 112 -2.07 -15.48 -5.03
N GLY A 113 -1.75 -15.05 -6.26
CA GLY A 113 -0.60 -14.21 -6.55
C GLY A 113 -0.78 -12.77 -6.04
N TYR A 114 -1.82 -12.09 -6.49
CA TYR A 114 -2.07 -10.69 -6.11
C TYR A 114 -2.57 -10.55 -4.66
N GLY A 115 -3.27 -11.53 -4.13
CA GLY A 115 -3.71 -11.53 -2.72
C GLY A 115 -2.56 -11.45 -1.72
N GLN A 116 -1.37 -11.98 -2.06
CA GLN A 116 -0.19 -11.90 -1.21
C GLN A 116 0.52 -10.55 -1.26
N ILE A 117 0.58 -9.89 -2.42
CA ILE A 117 1.44 -8.71 -2.66
C ILE A 117 0.61 -7.43 -2.73
N GLY A 118 -0.69 -7.54 -3.07
CA GLY A 118 -1.54 -6.43 -3.47
C GLY A 118 -1.28 -5.99 -4.92
N PHE A 119 -2.19 -5.19 -5.45
CA PHE A 119 -2.12 -4.64 -6.82
C PHE A 119 -1.12 -3.47 -6.83
N ARG A 120 0.15 -3.73 -7.13
CA ARG A 120 1.17 -2.67 -7.24
C ARG A 120 2.07 -2.91 -8.46
N TYR A 121 2.22 -1.88 -9.26
CA TYR A 121 3.12 -1.86 -10.41
C TYR A 121 4.48 -1.30 -10.00
N SER A 122 5.55 -2.04 -10.29
CA SER A 122 6.93 -1.60 -10.06
C SER A 122 7.67 -1.50 -11.40
N SER A 123 7.87 -0.29 -11.90
CA SER A 123 8.62 -0.04 -13.13
C SER A 123 10.10 -0.42 -13.01
N GLU A 124 10.68 -0.32 -11.82
CA GLU A 124 12.10 -0.67 -11.57
C GLU A 124 12.35 -2.19 -11.60
N ALA A 125 11.31 -3.00 -11.33
CA ALA A 125 11.43 -4.45 -11.35
C ALA A 125 11.53 -5.01 -12.77
N VAL A 126 11.00 -4.31 -13.77
CA VAL A 126 10.93 -4.73 -15.18
C VAL A 126 12.23 -4.42 -15.94
N GLY A 127 13.14 -3.62 -15.36
CA GLY A 127 14.42 -3.28 -15.99
C GLY A 127 15.30 -4.49 -16.24
N ILE A 128 15.89 -4.59 -17.43
CA ILE A 128 16.86 -5.65 -17.81
C ILE A 128 18.13 -5.44 -16.99
N LYS A 129 18.41 -6.38 -16.07
CA LYS A 129 19.61 -6.36 -15.23
C LYS A 129 20.62 -7.37 -15.78
N PHE A 130 21.52 -6.91 -16.62
CA PHE A 130 22.57 -7.77 -17.25
C PHE A 130 23.48 -8.45 -16.22
N GLU A 131 23.65 -7.85 -15.03
CA GLU A 131 24.41 -8.46 -13.93
C GLU A 131 23.85 -9.82 -13.47
N LYS A 132 22.55 -10.06 -13.66
CA LYS A 132 21.91 -11.35 -13.33
C LYS A 132 22.22 -12.46 -14.35
N LEU A 133 22.76 -12.13 -15.50
CA LEU A 133 23.13 -13.07 -16.56
C LEU A 133 24.54 -13.63 -16.41
N ASN A 134 25.33 -13.15 -15.45
CA ASN A 134 26.69 -13.65 -15.25
C ASN A 134 26.66 -15.06 -14.62
N PRO A 135 27.10 -16.13 -15.37
CA PRO A 135 27.02 -17.51 -14.90
C PRO A 135 27.94 -17.79 -13.70
N VAL A 136 29.10 -17.12 -13.61
CA VAL A 136 30.08 -17.33 -12.54
C VAL A 136 29.56 -16.86 -11.19
N SER A 137 28.87 -15.71 -11.15
CA SER A 137 28.26 -15.20 -9.91
C SER A 137 27.07 -16.05 -9.47
N ASN A 138 26.37 -16.66 -10.41
CA ASN A 138 25.20 -17.50 -10.12
C ASN A 138 25.62 -18.91 -9.63
N MET A 139 26.73 -19.47 -10.09
CA MET A 139 27.23 -20.74 -9.56
C MET A 139 27.54 -20.69 -8.07
N LYS A 140 28.13 -19.61 -7.56
CA LYS A 140 28.37 -19.44 -6.12
C LYS A 140 27.06 -19.39 -5.30
N ARG A 141 25.95 -18.96 -5.90
CA ARG A 141 24.63 -18.96 -5.26
C ARG A 141 23.97 -20.34 -5.21
N VAL A 142 24.26 -21.19 -6.20
CA VAL A 142 23.73 -22.56 -6.26
C VAL A 142 24.39 -23.48 -5.23
N PHE A 143 25.69 -23.27 -4.95
CA PHE A 143 26.46 -24.07 -3.97
C PHE A 143 26.61 -23.33 -2.64
N ASN A 144 25.55 -22.73 -2.12
CA ASN A 144 25.56 -22.08 -0.82
C ASN A 144 24.85 -22.99 0.22
N MET A 145 25.24 -22.87 1.52
CA MET A 145 24.57 -23.56 2.64
C MET A 145 23.05 -23.39 2.62
N GLN A 146 22.55 -22.23 2.17
CA GLN A 146 21.11 -22.00 2.01
C GLN A 146 20.47 -22.89 0.93
N ALA A 147 21.21 -23.30 -0.08
CA ALA A 147 20.71 -24.22 -1.11
C ALA A 147 20.60 -25.66 -0.55
N ILE A 148 21.55 -26.09 0.27
CA ILE A 148 21.52 -27.39 0.94
C ILE A 148 20.33 -27.45 1.91
N VAL A 149 20.10 -26.40 2.70
CA VAL A 149 18.95 -26.33 3.61
C VAL A 149 17.63 -26.39 2.83
N ARG A 150 17.51 -25.65 1.73
CA ARG A 150 16.33 -25.72 0.85
C ARG A 150 16.12 -27.11 0.25
N ALA A 151 17.18 -27.77 -0.19
CA ALA A 151 17.11 -29.13 -0.70
C ALA A 151 16.65 -30.12 0.37
N ALA A 152 17.15 -30.00 1.61
CA ALA A 152 16.71 -30.81 2.73
C ALA A 152 15.20 -30.61 3.04
N PHE A 153 14.71 -29.37 3.08
CA PHE A 153 13.28 -29.11 3.22
C PHE A 153 12.45 -29.69 2.07
N ALA A 154 12.92 -29.60 0.82
CA ALA A 154 12.26 -30.22 -0.32
C ALA A 154 12.21 -31.74 -0.19
N ALA A 155 13.28 -32.37 0.27
CA ALA A 155 13.32 -33.83 0.52
C ALA A 155 12.32 -34.25 1.61
N VAL A 156 12.22 -33.48 2.69
CA VAL A 156 11.22 -33.72 3.76
C VAL A 156 9.80 -33.61 3.21
N LYS A 157 9.51 -32.57 2.39
CA LYS A 157 8.20 -32.40 1.75
C LYS A 157 7.86 -33.61 0.86
N LEU A 158 8.80 -34.05 0.03
CA LEU A 158 8.64 -35.25 -0.79
C LEU A 158 8.37 -36.50 0.05
N GLY A 159 9.08 -36.67 1.15
CA GLY A 159 8.84 -37.77 2.10
C GLY A 159 7.42 -37.75 2.67
N ILE A 160 6.94 -36.60 3.11
CA ILE A 160 5.56 -36.43 3.63
C ILE A 160 4.55 -36.78 2.54
N LEU A 161 4.73 -36.26 1.31
CA LEU A 161 3.83 -36.55 0.19
C LEU A 161 3.84 -38.05 -0.17
N GLY A 162 5.01 -38.69 -0.15
CA GLY A 162 5.15 -40.13 -0.36
C GLY A 162 4.41 -40.96 0.68
N ILE A 163 4.51 -40.57 1.97
CA ILE A 163 3.76 -41.21 3.04
C ILE A 163 2.24 -41.06 2.86
N VAL A 164 1.78 -39.86 2.53
CA VAL A 164 0.34 -39.58 2.30
C VAL A 164 -0.17 -40.41 1.13
N LEU A 165 0.55 -40.41 0.01
CA LEU A 165 0.22 -41.21 -1.15
C LEU A 165 0.12 -42.70 -0.79
N TRP A 166 1.11 -43.22 -0.08
CA TRP A 166 1.11 -44.62 0.39
C TRP A 166 -0.07 -44.92 1.29
N LEU A 167 -0.40 -44.05 2.23
CA LEU A 167 -1.55 -44.24 3.13
C LEU A 167 -2.87 -44.26 2.36
N VAL A 168 -3.08 -43.33 1.42
CA VAL A 168 -4.29 -43.26 0.60
C VAL A 168 -4.42 -44.53 -0.26
N LEU A 169 -3.36 -44.93 -0.97
CA LEU A 169 -3.37 -46.15 -1.77
C LEU A 169 -3.59 -47.40 -0.93
N ARG A 170 -3.00 -47.48 0.26
CA ARG A 170 -3.22 -48.60 1.19
C ARG A 170 -4.68 -48.72 1.60
N THR A 171 -5.38 -47.62 1.87
CA THR A 171 -6.82 -47.66 2.23
C THR A 171 -7.71 -48.10 1.07
N ARG A 172 -7.29 -47.84 -0.15
CA ARG A 172 -8.02 -48.18 -1.41
C ARG A 172 -7.49 -49.47 -2.08
N TRP A 173 -6.59 -50.21 -1.40
CA TRP A 173 -5.95 -51.38 -1.99
C TRP A 173 -6.95 -52.48 -2.35
N GLY A 174 -8.02 -52.64 -1.52
CA GLY A 174 -9.09 -53.59 -1.79
C GLY A 174 -9.87 -53.28 -3.08
N ASP A 175 -10.13 -51.99 -3.33
CA ASP A 175 -10.83 -51.55 -4.55
C ASP A 175 -10.01 -51.82 -5.79
N LEU A 176 -8.70 -51.71 -5.71
CA LEU A 176 -7.76 -51.99 -6.81
C LEU A 176 -7.69 -53.50 -7.13
N LEU A 177 -7.78 -54.37 -6.12
CA LEU A 177 -7.74 -55.83 -6.34
C LEU A 177 -8.97 -56.39 -7.04
N VAL A 178 -10.12 -55.75 -6.83
CA VAL A 178 -11.42 -56.19 -7.43
C VAL A 178 -11.62 -55.64 -8.86
N LEU A 179 -10.71 -54.72 -9.32
CA LEU A 179 -10.83 -54.09 -10.63
C LEU A 179 -10.91 -55.09 -11.82
N SER A 180 -10.26 -56.23 -11.69
CA SER A 180 -10.28 -57.28 -12.76
C SER A 180 -11.67 -57.96 -12.95
N ASP A 181 -12.49 -57.91 -11.90
CA ASP A 181 -13.81 -58.58 -11.88
C ASP A 181 -14.97 -57.63 -12.21
N GLN A 182 -14.66 -56.34 -12.41
CA GLN A 182 -15.64 -55.27 -12.68
C GLN A 182 -15.83 -55.06 -14.19
N SER A 183 -16.98 -54.43 -14.54
CA SER A 183 -17.16 -53.93 -15.90
C SER A 183 -16.15 -52.82 -16.20
N LEU A 184 -15.86 -52.60 -17.49
CA LEU A 184 -14.94 -51.51 -17.89
C LEU A 184 -15.40 -50.14 -17.36
N ALA A 185 -16.70 -49.87 -17.36
CA ALA A 185 -17.26 -48.64 -16.91
C ALA A 185 -17.07 -48.41 -15.39
N ASP A 186 -17.34 -49.46 -14.59
CA ASP A 186 -17.19 -49.44 -13.13
C ASP A 186 -15.72 -49.34 -12.75
N GLY A 187 -14.83 -50.07 -13.43
CA GLY A 187 -13.38 -50.00 -13.20
C GLY A 187 -12.78 -48.63 -13.51
N VAL A 188 -13.22 -47.95 -14.57
CA VAL A 188 -12.87 -46.55 -14.83
C VAL A 188 -13.35 -45.63 -13.70
N GLY A 189 -14.58 -45.85 -13.22
CA GLY A 189 -15.15 -45.08 -12.09
C GLY A 189 -14.27 -45.20 -10.84
N VAL A 190 -13.83 -46.41 -10.47
CA VAL A 190 -12.96 -46.65 -9.30
C VAL A 190 -11.60 -45.95 -9.47
N ILE A 191 -10.99 -46.04 -10.65
CA ILE A 191 -9.69 -45.38 -10.93
C ILE A 191 -9.83 -43.84 -10.79
N VAL A 192 -10.92 -43.28 -11.34
CA VAL A 192 -11.21 -41.83 -11.25
C VAL A 192 -11.39 -41.43 -9.79
N ASP A 193 -12.17 -42.16 -8.99
CA ASP A 193 -12.42 -41.86 -7.56
C ASP A 193 -11.11 -41.92 -6.75
N ILE A 194 -10.28 -42.94 -6.95
CA ILE A 194 -8.96 -43.05 -6.30
C ILE A 194 -8.07 -41.88 -6.71
N THR A 195 -8.04 -41.53 -7.99
CA THR A 195 -7.24 -40.40 -8.50
C THR A 195 -7.64 -39.08 -7.87
N PHE A 196 -8.95 -38.80 -7.79
CA PHE A 196 -9.43 -37.59 -7.10
C PHE A 196 -9.15 -37.61 -5.62
N THR A 197 -9.30 -38.73 -4.94
CA THR A 197 -8.97 -38.88 -3.52
C THR A 197 -7.49 -38.54 -3.27
N VAL A 198 -6.58 -39.13 -4.06
CA VAL A 198 -5.14 -38.84 -4.00
C VAL A 198 -4.88 -37.37 -4.26
N LEU A 199 -5.46 -36.80 -5.33
CA LEU A 199 -5.27 -35.40 -5.71
C LEU A 199 -5.71 -34.44 -4.61
N LEU A 200 -6.84 -34.67 -3.97
CA LEU A 200 -7.36 -33.84 -2.88
C LEU A 200 -6.48 -33.93 -1.65
N TRP A 201 -6.03 -35.14 -1.24
CA TRP A 201 -5.14 -35.29 -0.09
C TRP A 201 -3.78 -34.64 -0.34
N VAL A 202 -3.19 -34.82 -1.52
CA VAL A 202 -1.94 -34.18 -1.92
C VAL A 202 -2.09 -32.65 -1.91
N ALA A 203 -3.17 -32.14 -2.52
CA ALA A 203 -3.42 -30.69 -2.53
C ALA A 203 -3.61 -30.09 -1.13
N ALA A 204 -4.33 -30.79 -0.24
CA ALA A 204 -4.54 -30.36 1.14
C ALA A 204 -3.21 -30.32 1.93
N ILE A 205 -2.37 -31.34 1.81
CA ILE A 205 -1.07 -31.41 2.49
C ILE A 205 -0.11 -30.35 1.92
N VAL A 206 -0.06 -30.19 0.60
CA VAL A 206 0.77 -29.13 -0.03
C VAL A 206 0.33 -27.75 0.42
N MET A 207 -0.99 -27.53 0.56
CA MET A 207 -1.51 -26.27 1.10
C MET A 207 -1.09 -26.04 2.55
N LEU A 208 -1.19 -27.06 3.40
CA LEU A 208 -0.74 -26.97 4.80
C LEU A 208 0.75 -26.61 4.90
N LEU A 209 1.58 -27.30 4.12
CA LEU A 209 3.03 -27.04 4.06
C LEU A 209 3.32 -25.63 3.50
N ALA A 210 2.56 -25.16 2.53
CA ALA A 210 2.71 -23.83 1.96
C ALA A 210 2.36 -22.72 2.98
N ILE A 211 1.37 -22.93 3.85
CA ILE A 211 1.03 -21.98 4.92
C ILE A 211 2.20 -21.85 5.91
N ILE A 212 2.82 -22.97 6.27
CA ILE A 212 4.02 -22.98 7.15
C ILE A 212 5.18 -22.26 6.46
N ASP A 213 5.38 -22.50 5.16
CA ASP A 213 6.42 -21.86 4.37
C ASP A 213 6.23 -20.33 4.28
N VAL A 214 4.99 -19.84 4.13
CA VAL A 214 4.68 -18.39 4.16
C VAL A 214 5.13 -17.76 5.48
N ALA A 215 4.84 -18.40 6.61
CA ALA A 215 5.23 -17.89 7.92
C ALA A 215 6.77 -17.81 8.04
N TYR A 216 7.46 -18.85 7.59
CA TYR A 216 8.92 -18.88 7.57
C TYR A 216 9.51 -17.80 6.62
N GLN A 217 8.99 -17.67 5.40
CA GLN A 217 9.45 -16.68 4.44
C GLN A 217 9.23 -15.25 4.95
N ARG A 218 8.11 -14.98 5.64
CA ARG A 218 7.84 -13.68 6.23
C ARG A 218 8.85 -13.36 7.33
N PHE A 219 9.11 -14.30 8.21
CA PHE A 219 10.13 -14.15 9.26
C PHE A 219 11.52 -13.90 8.68
N ASP A 220 11.91 -14.68 7.68
CA ASP A 220 13.22 -14.57 7.03
C ASP A 220 13.36 -13.25 6.23
N PHE A 221 12.27 -12.78 5.60
CA PHE A 221 12.24 -11.48 4.94
C PHE A 221 12.40 -10.33 5.93
N GLU A 222 11.68 -10.36 7.06
CA GLU A 222 11.83 -9.36 8.12
C GLU A 222 13.25 -9.37 8.69
N LYS A 223 13.80 -10.55 8.98
CA LYS A 223 15.16 -10.72 9.52
C LYS A 223 16.24 -10.18 8.58
N ARG A 224 16.13 -10.44 7.28
CA ARG A 224 17.09 -9.94 6.28
C ARG A 224 17.02 -8.44 6.06
N ASN A 225 15.90 -7.82 6.38
CA ASN A 225 15.68 -6.39 6.19
C ASN A 225 15.64 -5.60 7.51
N MET A 226 16.16 -6.19 8.59
CA MET A 226 16.34 -5.48 9.87
C MET A 226 17.22 -4.23 9.68
N MET A 227 16.92 -3.21 10.45
CA MET A 227 17.56 -1.91 10.42
C MET A 227 18.37 -1.65 11.70
N SER A 228 19.41 -0.82 11.60
CA SER A 228 20.06 -0.27 12.79
C SER A 228 19.21 0.88 13.35
N LYS A 229 19.41 1.23 14.64
CA LYS A 229 18.72 2.38 15.25
C LYS A 229 18.98 3.68 14.48
N ARG A 230 20.19 3.86 13.95
CA ARG A 230 20.55 5.03 13.14
C ARG A 230 19.78 5.08 11.83
N GLU A 231 19.65 3.93 11.13
CA GLU A 231 18.87 3.85 9.89
C GLU A 231 17.40 4.18 10.12
N VAL A 232 16.82 3.74 11.24
CA VAL A 232 15.42 4.05 11.62
C VAL A 232 15.26 5.55 11.89
N ASP A 233 16.20 6.16 12.65
CA ASP A 233 16.16 7.58 12.94
C ASP A 233 16.34 8.44 11.68
N ASP A 234 17.22 8.03 10.77
CA ASP A 234 17.45 8.75 9.51
C ASP A 234 16.25 8.66 8.58
N GLU A 235 15.60 7.49 8.52
CA GLU A 235 14.37 7.34 7.75
C GLU A 235 13.21 8.14 8.35
N ARG A 236 13.09 8.17 9.68
CA ARG A 236 12.10 8.99 10.38
C ARG A 236 12.30 10.47 10.07
N LYS A 237 13.56 10.96 10.08
CA LYS A 237 13.88 12.32 9.69
C LYS A 237 13.53 12.61 8.23
N ARG A 238 13.72 11.63 7.31
CA ARG A 238 13.34 11.77 5.89
C ARG A 238 11.83 11.82 5.68
N SER A 239 11.07 10.97 6.38
CA SER A 239 9.63 10.85 6.21
C SER A 239 8.84 11.94 6.95
N GLU A 240 9.23 12.27 8.19
CA GLU A 240 8.52 13.23 9.04
C GLU A 240 9.14 14.64 8.99
N GLY A 241 10.35 14.78 8.43
CA GLY A 241 11.17 15.99 8.45
C GLY A 241 11.93 16.16 9.77
N ASP A 242 13.07 16.81 9.71
CA ASP A 242 13.92 17.06 10.88
C ASP A 242 13.18 17.98 11.88
N PRO A 243 12.98 17.59 13.15
CA PRO A 243 12.35 18.42 14.18
C PRO A 243 13.04 19.77 14.36
N LEU A 244 14.39 19.81 14.20
CA LEU A 244 15.17 21.05 14.28
C LEU A 244 14.84 21.98 13.12
N MET A 245 14.70 21.46 11.89
CA MET A 245 14.31 22.27 10.74
C MET A 245 12.88 22.82 10.89
N ARG A 246 11.96 22.03 11.42
CA ARG A 246 10.59 22.51 11.73
C ARG A 246 10.59 23.60 12.80
N SER A 247 11.46 23.48 13.80
CA SER A 247 11.63 24.51 14.84
C SER A 247 12.21 25.80 14.23
N ARG A 248 13.29 25.72 13.44
CA ARG A 248 13.89 26.84 12.74
C ARG A 248 12.90 27.55 11.81
N LEU A 249 12.13 26.78 11.04
CA LEU A 249 11.08 27.36 10.18
C LEU A 249 10.01 28.09 10.96
N ARG A 250 9.59 27.56 12.12
CA ARG A 250 8.63 28.23 13.00
C ARG A 250 9.21 29.53 13.58
N GLN A 251 10.45 29.52 14.03
CA GLN A 251 11.15 30.72 14.52
C GLN A 251 11.28 31.77 13.42
N ALA A 252 11.78 31.38 12.23
CA ALA A 252 11.91 32.30 11.11
C ALA A 252 10.57 32.91 10.67
N ARG A 253 9.49 32.11 10.64
CA ARG A 253 8.14 32.63 10.36
C ARG A 253 7.68 33.62 11.43
N SER A 254 7.94 33.33 12.71
CA SER A 254 7.59 34.23 13.81
C SER A 254 8.34 35.57 13.73
N GLU A 255 9.63 35.53 13.39
CA GLU A 255 10.47 36.70 13.20
C GLU A 255 10.00 37.55 12.02
N LEU A 256 9.73 36.91 10.86
CA LEU A 256 9.18 37.61 9.70
C LEU A 256 7.82 38.25 9.99
N MET A 257 6.95 37.55 10.73
CA MET A 257 5.67 38.16 11.14
C MET A 257 5.85 39.32 12.08
N LYS A 258 6.77 39.25 13.05
CA LYS A 258 7.12 40.37 13.91
C LYS A 258 7.67 41.54 13.12
N HIS A 259 8.56 41.31 12.17
CA HIS A 259 9.14 42.35 11.32
C HIS A 259 8.06 43.07 10.51
N ARG A 260 7.22 42.32 9.77
CA ARG A 260 6.11 42.90 9.01
C ARG A 260 5.10 43.67 9.91
N MET A 261 4.88 43.17 11.10
CA MET A 261 4.02 43.84 12.07
C MET A 261 4.61 45.19 12.51
N MET A 262 5.93 45.24 12.72
CA MET A 262 6.60 46.50 13.07
C MET A 262 6.62 47.50 11.91
N GLU A 263 6.86 47.03 10.68
CA GLU A 263 6.79 47.85 9.45
C GLU A 263 5.39 48.44 9.18
N ALA A 264 4.34 47.82 9.73
CA ALA A 264 2.97 48.31 9.58
C ALA A 264 2.62 49.43 10.56
N ILE A 265 3.39 49.62 11.65
CA ILE A 265 3.10 50.62 12.70
C ILE A 265 3.02 52.04 12.13
N PRO A 266 3.91 52.53 11.25
CA PRO A 266 3.80 53.89 10.70
C PRO A 266 2.48 54.18 9.98
N LYS A 267 1.71 53.15 9.63
CA LYS A 267 0.39 53.28 8.98
C LYS A 267 -0.78 53.28 9.96
N ALA A 268 -0.50 53.25 11.26
CA ALA A 268 -1.53 53.24 12.28
C ALA A 268 -2.04 54.67 12.54
N ASP A 269 -3.34 54.78 12.82
CA ASP A 269 -3.94 56.05 13.21
C ASP A 269 -3.85 56.33 14.71
N VAL A 270 -3.77 55.26 15.50
CA VAL A 270 -3.69 55.33 16.97
C VAL A 270 -3.06 54.08 17.57
N ILE A 271 -2.35 54.27 18.67
CA ILE A 271 -1.90 53.15 19.51
C ILE A 271 -2.67 53.19 20.86
N ILE A 272 -3.38 52.10 21.14
CA ILE A 272 -4.02 51.95 22.47
C ILE A 272 -3.04 51.20 23.36
N THR A 273 -2.76 51.80 24.52
CA THR A 273 -1.71 51.31 25.43
C THR A 273 -2.25 50.95 26.82
N ASN A 274 -1.68 49.88 27.37
CA ASN A 274 -1.60 49.67 28.80
C ASN A 274 -0.13 49.88 29.20
N PRO A 275 0.24 50.88 29.98
CA PRO A 275 1.61 51.42 30.10
C PRO A 275 2.71 50.39 30.30
N THR A 276 2.44 49.35 31.05
CA THR A 276 3.45 48.34 31.42
C THR A 276 3.39 47.06 30.60
N HIS A 277 2.25 46.75 29.96
CA HIS A 277 2.03 45.39 29.49
C HIS A 277 1.62 45.25 28.03
N PHE A 278 0.73 46.09 27.50
CA PHE A 278 0.16 45.87 26.17
C PHE A 278 0.17 47.14 25.32
N SER A 279 0.37 46.96 24.01
CA SER A 279 0.17 47.99 23.01
C SER A 279 -0.53 47.37 21.79
N VAL A 280 -1.56 48.07 21.28
CA VAL A 280 -2.34 47.64 20.09
C VAL A 280 -2.44 48.83 19.16
N ALA A 281 -1.92 48.66 17.93
CA ALA A 281 -1.97 49.65 16.85
C ALA A 281 -3.22 49.41 16.01
N LEU A 282 -4.04 50.45 15.88
CA LEU A 282 -5.27 50.44 15.11
C LEU A 282 -5.14 51.37 13.89
N ARG A 283 -5.73 50.95 12.77
CA ARG A 283 -5.93 51.76 11.56
C ARG A 283 -7.41 51.74 11.19
N TYR A 284 -7.94 52.89 10.84
CA TYR A 284 -9.29 53.01 10.34
C TYR A 284 -9.34 53.69 8.98
N ASP A 285 -9.62 52.93 7.94
CA ASP A 285 -9.80 53.43 6.58
C ASP A 285 -11.29 53.39 6.22
N ARG A 286 -11.94 54.57 6.22
CA ARG A 286 -13.39 54.72 5.93
C ARG A 286 -13.81 54.17 4.56
N ASN A 287 -12.86 54.10 3.59
CA ASN A 287 -13.16 53.69 2.25
C ASN A 287 -12.98 52.16 2.02
N ARG A 288 -12.32 51.46 2.94
CA ARG A 288 -11.98 50.06 2.79
C ARG A 288 -12.59 49.16 3.86
N ASN A 289 -12.71 49.61 5.08
CA ASN A 289 -13.05 48.76 6.22
C ASN A 289 -14.30 49.30 6.93
N ALA A 290 -15.20 48.37 7.30
CA ALA A 290 -16.38 48.70 8.09
C ALA A 290 -16.01 49.04 9.56
N ALA A 291 -14.87 48.56 10.04
CA ALA A 291 -14.36 48.75 11.37
C ALA A 291 -12.84 48.94 11.41
N PRO A 292 -12.29 49.52 12.49
CA PRO A 292 -10.83 49.61 12.67
C PRO A 292 -10.14 48.22 12.63
N GLU A 293 -8.98 48.16 11.94
CA GLU A 293 -8.15 46.99 11.81
C GLU A 293 -6.96 47.04 12.77
N VAL A 294 -6.60 45.90 13.36
CA VAL A 294 -5.41 45.78 14.21
C VAL A 294 -4.17 45.52 13.32
N LEU A 295 -3.31 46.51 13.16
CA LEU A 295 -2.08 46.42 12.40
C LEU A 295 -0.95 45.73 13.17
N ALA A 296 -0.82 46.04 14.46
CA ALA A 296 0.17 45.49 15.34
C ALA A 296 -0.38 45.32 16.76
N LYS A 297 0.12 44.32 17.45
CA LYS A 297 -0.12 44.13 18.89
C LYS A 297 1.08 43.49 19.56
N GLY A 298 1.35 43.91 20.77
CA GLY A 298 2.49 43.45 21.55
C GLY A 298 2.25 43.40 23.03
N MET A 299 3.06 42.57 23.70
CA MET A 299 3.12 42.47 25.15
C MET A 299 4.58 42.65 25.58
N ASN A 300 4.77 43.33 26.75
CA ASN A 300 6.08 43.59 27.35
C ASN A 300 7.07 44.27 26.38
N ASP A 301 8.18 43.61 26.02
CA ASP A 301 9.22 44.15 25.13
C ASP A 301 8.66 44.54 23.76
N VAL A 302 7.77 43.71 23.21
CA VAL A 302 7.11 43.99 21.92
C VAL A 302 6.22 45.23 22.03
N ALA A 303 5.49 45.37 23.14
CA ALA A 303 4.67 46.56 23.40
C ALA A 303 5.53 47.81 23.56
N MET A 304 6.70 47.70 24.18
CA MET A 304 7.66 48.80 24.32
C MET A 304 8.16 49.23 22.93
N ARG A 305 8.55 48.29 22.09
CA ARG A 305 9.02 48.60 20.73
C ARG A 305 7.92 49.21 19.84
N ILE A 306 6.67 48.80 19.97
CA ILE A 306 5.53 49.45 19.29
C ILE A 306 5.41 50.93 19.72
N ARG A 307 5.56 51.21 21.00
CA ARG A 307 5.49 52.60 21.50
C ARG A 307 6.65 53.48 21.10
N GLU A 308 7.87 52.92 21.00
CA GLU A 308 9.04 53.63 20.49
C GLU A 308 8.81 54.02 19.02
N LEU A 309 8.43 53.08 18.17
CA LEU A 309 8.10 53.34 16.78
C LEU A 309 6.96 54.32 16.59
N ALA A 310 5.95 54.29 17.50
CA ALA A 310 4.86 55.24 17.48
C ALA A 310 5.34 56.67 17.75
N ARG A 311 6.30 56.84 18.68
CA ARG A 311 6.93 58.17 18.96
C ARG A 311 7.82 58.62 17.81
N GLU A 312 8.58 57.71 17.19
CA GLU A 312 9.41 58.04 16.04
C GLU A 312 8.60 58.53 14.82
N HIS A 313 7.35 58.07 14.70
CA HIS A 313 6.46 58.40 13.58
C HIS A 313 5.30 59.33 13.95
N ASP A 314 5.36 59.98 15.11
CA ASP A 314 4.33 60.94 15.61
C ASP A 314 2.89 60.36 15.64
N ILE A 315 2.77 59.06 15.94
CA ILE A 315 1.49 58.39 16.03
C ILE A 315 0.89 58.66 17.44
N PRO A 316 -0.34 59.16 17.52
CA PRO A 316 -0.97 59.42 18.78
C PRO A 316 -1.17 58.14 19.61
N MET A 317 -0.83 58.22 20.89
CA MET A 317 -0.98 57.14 21.85
C MET A 317 -2.05 57.48 22.86
N LEU A 318 -3.00 56.61 23.08
CA LEU A 318 -4.02 56.74 24.10
C LEU A 318 -3.87 55.63 25.15
N GLU A 319 -3.89 56.02 26.39
CA GLU A 319 -3.83 55.08 27.49
C GLU A 319 -5.26 54.62 27.86
N ASP A 320 -5.55 53.36 27.59
CA ASP A 320 -6.78 52.67 27.99
C ASP A 320 -6.46 51.20 28.31
N PRO A 321 -6.08 50.91 29.57
CA PRO A 321 -5.67 49.57 29.97
C PRO A 321 -6.73 48.46 29.76
N PRO A 322 -8.03 48.73 30.07
CA PRO A 322 -9.08 47.75 29.78
C PRO A 322 -9.21 47.42 28.32
N LEU A 323 -9.28 48.43 27.44
CA LEU A 323 -9.43 48.27 26.02
C LEU A 323 -8.20 47.59 25.36
N ALA A 324 -6.99 48.03 25.73
CA ALA A 324 -5.75 47.43 25.24
C ALA A 324 -5.67 45.93 25.53
N ARG A 325 -6.02 45.51 26.76
CA ARG A 325 -6.05 44.09 27.14
C ARG A 325 -7.13 43.31 26.41
N ALA A 326 -8.30 43.88 26.26
CA ALA A 326 -9.43 43.24 25.60
C ALA A 326 -9.13 43.02 24.09
N LEU A 327 -8.63 44.03 23.38
CA LEU A 327 -8.25 43.95 21.98
C LEU A 327 -7.08 42.97 21.76
N PHE A 328 -6.06 43.04 22.63
CA PHE A 328 -4.92 42.13 22.54
C PHE A 328 -5.32 40.65 22.57
N ARG A 329 -6.29 40.30 23.44
CA ARG A 329 -6.78 38.92 23.58
C ARG A 329 -7.76 38.52 22.48
N ALA A 330 -8.63 39.43 22.06
CA ALA A 330 -9.76 39.08 21.21
C ALA A 330 -9.50 39.15 19.71
N VAL A 331 -8.55 39.99 19.27
CA VAL A 331 -8.34 40.27 17.84
C VAL A 331 -6.96 39.86 17.39
N LYS A 332 -6.84 39.22 16.24
CA LYS A 332 -5.54 38.89 15.62
C LYS A 332 -5.05 40.04 14.76
N VAL A 333 -3.74 40.15 14.56
CA VAL A 333 -3.13 41.11 13.63
C VAL A 333 -3.70 40.88 12.21
N GLY A 334 -4.07 41.97 11.55
CA GLY A 334 -4.71 41.97 10.24
C GLY A 334 -6.24 41.71 10.27
N GLN A 335 -6.87 41.72 11.43
CA GLN A 335 -8.32 41.58 11.57
C GLN A 335 -8.98 42.86 12.06
N GLU A 336 -10.22 43.06 11.60
CA GLU A 336 -11.07 44.11 12.13
C GLU A 336 -11.50 43.80 13.56
N ILE A 337 -11.71 44.86 14.35
CA ILE A 337 -12.20 44.72 15.72
C ILE A 337 -13.67 44.25 15.71
N PRO A 338 -14.08 43.34 16.63
CA PRO A 338 -15.47 42.90 16.73
C PRO A 338 -16.40 44.05 17.19
N ALA A 339 -17.70 43.95 16.82
CA ALA A 339 -18.72 44.97 17.10
C ALA A 339 -18.79 45.43 18.55
N ARG A 340 -18.52 44.56 19.50
CA ARG A 340 -18.49 44.89 20.96
C ARG A 340 -17.45 45.95 21.36
N PHE A 341 -16.46 46.23 20.47
CA PHE A 341 -15.43 47.24 20.71
C PHE A 341 -15.64 48.52 19.90
N TYR A 342 -16.68 48.60 19.05
CA TYR A 342 -16.92 49.75 18.17
C TYR A 342 -17.08 51.04 18.92
N GLU A 343 -17.89 51.07 19.98
CA GLU A 343 -18.17 52.27 20.77
C GLU A 343 -16.89 52.82 21.44
N ALA A 344 -16.12 51.91 22.07
CA ALA A 344 -14.86 52.29 22.70
C ALA A 344 -13.83 52.78 21.66
N ALA A 345 -13.68 52.09 20.52
CA ALA A 345 -12.76 52.48 19.47
C ALA A 345 -13.18 53.80 18.79
N ALA A 346 -14.49 54.03 18.56
CA ALA A 346 -15.01 55.27 18.00
C ALA A 346 -14.74 56.45 18.93
N THR A 347 -14.91 56.30 20.22
CA THR A 347 -14.58 57.34 21.24
C THR A 347 -13.09 57.71 21.16
N VAL A 348 -12.21 56.74 21.10
CA VAL A 348 -10.75 56.93 20.95
C VAL A 348 -10.41 57.65 19.65
N LEU A 349 -10.93 57.18 18.53
CA LEU A 349 -10.65 57.79 17.20
C LEU A 349 -11.22 59.20 17.09
N SER A 350 -12.42 59.44 17.60
CA SER A 350 -13.02 60.77 17.61
C SER A 350 -12.21 61.78 18.41
N HIS A 351 -11.66 61.34 19.55
CA HIS A 351 -10.78 62.19 20.38
C HIS A 351 -9.50 62.60 19.61
N ILE A 352 -8.93 61.67 18.87
CA ILE A 352 -7.69 61.89 18.07
C ILE A 352 -7.94 62.80 16.87
N TYR A 353 -9.05 62.59 16.15
CA TYR A 353 -9.38 63.46 15.00
C TYR A 353 -9.63 64.89 15.44
N ARG A 354 -10.31 65.11 16.58
CA ARG A 354 -10.48 66.46 17.17
C ARG A 354 -9.15 67.10 17.57
N LEU A 355 -8.17 66.34 18.01
CA LEU A 355 -6.82 66.85 18.30
C LEU A 355 -6.05 67.20 17.03
N LYS A 356 -6.18 66.43 15.96
CA LYS A 356 -5.56 66.72 14.66
C LYS A 356 -6.15 67.98 14.03
N ASP A 357 -7.47 68.15 14.06
CA ASP A 357 -8.14 69.34 13.50
C ASP A 357 -7.84 70.63 14.27
N ARG A 358 -7.31 70.56 15.49
CA ARG A 358 -6.89 71.75 16.29
C ARG A 358 -5.45 72.16 16.05
N VAL A 359 -4.65 71.32 15.43
CA VAL A 359 -3.21 71.53 15.19
C VAL A 359 -2.91 71.83 13.70
N ALA A 360 -3.89 71.58 12.80
CA ALA A 360 -3.86 72.01 11.41
C ALA A 360 -4.54 73.38 11.26
#